data_a13649e5737218707d1dcbdc99280d34
#
_entry.id   a13649e5737218707d1dcbdc99280d34
#
_cell.length_a   1.000
_cell.length_b   1.000
_cell.length_c   1.000
_cell.angle_alpha   90.00
_cell.angle_beta   90.00
_cell.angle_gamma   90.00
#
_symmetry.space_group_name_H-M   'P 1'
#
loop_
_entity.id
_entity.type
_entity.pdbx_description
1 polymer ?
#
loop_
_entity_poly.entity_id
_entity_poly.type
_entity_poly.pdbx_seq_one_letter_code
_entity_poly.pdbx_strand_id
1 'polypeptide(L)'
;MIVDAKGLSEVKPAIVPKIVDESGQEIYGPAFVSREYALQAGMSGYTHTLASAKTDPRIKDNPLIVKGLKTKNLERSVIVDSNSDAAKLRQASEHLSFLRKCSVIIVLE
;
A
#
# COMPACT_ATOMS: atom_id res chain seq x y z
N MET A 1 -3.10 6.32 -0.85
CA MET A 1 -3.62 4.97 -1.13
C MET A 1 -3.84 4.21 0.16
N ILE A 2 -4.95 3.54 0.27
CA ILE A 2 -5.24 2.64 1.38
C ILE A 2 -5.24 1.22 0.83
N VAL A 3 -4.43 0.35 1.45
CA VAL A 3 -4.39 -1.07 1.11
C VAL A 3 -5.16 -1.82 2.19
N ASP A 4 -6.33 -2.35 1.84
CA ASP A 4 -7.15 -3.11 2.76
C ASP A 4 -6.69 -4.56 2.78
N ALA A 5 -5.91 -4.91 3.79
CA ALA A 5 -5.41 -6.26 4.01
C ALA A 5 -6.16 -6.98 5.15
N LYS A 6 -7.33 -6.49 5.53
CA LYS A 6 -8.19 -7.18 6.49
C LYS A 6 -8.55 -8.55 5.96
N GLY A 7 -8.52 -9.56 6.84
CA GLY A 7 -8.72 -10.93 6.44
C GLY A 7 -7.45 -11.67 6.05
N LEU A 8 -6.34 -10.97 5.91
CA LEU A 8 -5.03 -11.58 5.62
C LEU A 8 -4.20 -11.62 6.90
N SER A 9 -4.47 -12.60 7.75
CA SER A 9 -3.80 -12.71 9.06
C SER A 9 -2.30 -12.92 8.96
N GLU A 10 -1.80 -13.38 7.81
CA GLU A 10 -0.39 -13.61 7.59
C GLU A 10 0.41 -12.34 7.30
N VAL A 11 -0.26 -11.21 6.99
CA VAL A 11 0.44 -9.95 6.71
C VAL A 11 1.06 -9.39 7.98
N LYS A 12 2.33 -9.03 7.92
CA LYS A 12 3.08 -8.45 9.04
C LYS A 12 3.58 -7.06 8.69
N PRO A 13 3.60 -6.11 9.63
CA PRO A 13 4.24 -4.82 9.41
C PRO A 13 5.71 -4.99 9.03
N ALA A 14 6.19 -4.14 8.13
CA ALA A 14 7.57 -4.15 7.69
C ALA A 14 8.05 -2.73 7.42
N ILE A 15 9.36 -2.53 7.53
CA ILE A 15 9.99 -1.24 7.22
C ILE A 15 9.93 -1.01 5.71
N VAL A 16 10.03 -2.08 4.92
CA VAL A 16 10.01 -2.02 3.45
C VAL A 16 8.88 -2.92 2.93
N PRO A 17 7.63 -2.47 3.00
CA PRO A 17 6.52 -3.23 2.44
C PRO A 17 6.52 -3.14 0.92
N LYS A 18 5.96 -4.15 0.27
CA LYS A 18 5.77 -4.16 -1.17
C LYS A 18 4.34 -4.56 -1.50
N ILE A 19 3.80 -3.94 -2.54
CA ILE A 19 2.51 -4.29 -3.11
C ILE A 19 2.76 -4.70 -4.56
N VAL A 20 2.31 -5.88 -4.93
CA VAL A 20 2.49 -6.39 -6.30
C VAL A 20 1.12 -6.75 -6.88
N ASP A 21 1.05 -6.85 -8.21
CA ASP A 21 -0.15 -7.35 -8.87
C ASP A 21 -0.11 -8.88 -8.95
N GLU A 22 -1.16 -9.49 -9.52
CA GLU A 22 -1.26 -10.95 -9.61
C GLU A 22 -0.17 -11.58 -10.50
N SER A 23 0.44 -10.79 -11.38
CA SER A 23 1.55 -11.25 -12.20
C SER A 23 2.91 -11.09 -11.51
N GLY A 24 2.92 -10.51 -10.30
CA GLY A 24 4.15 -10.28 -9.55
C GLY A 24 4.83 -8.95 -9.82
N GLN A 25 4.25 -8.11 -10.68
CA GLN A 25 4.82 -6.80 -10.98
C GLN A 25 4.58 -5.84 -9.81
N GLU A 26 5.62 -5.15 -9.38
CA GLU A 26 5.55 -4.23 -8.25
C GLU A 26 4.74 -2.99 -8.60
N ILE A 27 3.76 -2.66 -7.76
CA ILE A 27 2.96 -1.43 -7.88
C ILE A 27 3.26 -0.44 -6.76
N TYR A 28 3.85 -0.89 -5.66
CA TYR A 28 4.41 -0.04 -4.62
C TYR A 28 5.57 -0.75 -3.94
N GLY A 29 6.62 -0.01 -3.69
CA GLY A 29 7.81 -0.53 -3.04
C GLY A 29 8.94 0.50 -3.10
N PRO A 30 10.17 0.12 -2.79
CA PRO A 30 11.29 1.07 -2.72
C PRO A 30 11.53 1.88 -3.99
N ALA A 31 11.22 1.31 -5.16
CA ALA A 31 11.43 2.00 -6.43
C ALA A 31 10.47 3.18 -6.66
N PHE A 32 9.38 3.24 -5.90
CA PHE A 32 8.33 4.24 -6.11
C PHE A 32 8.41 5.42 -5.15
N VAL A 33 9.24 5.35 -4.11
CA VAL A 33 9.25 6.35 -3.05
C VAL A 33 10.44 7.30 -3.16
N SER A 34 10.25 8.52 -2.67
CA SER A 34 11.34 9.43 -2.42
C SER A 34 12.07 8.99 -1.15
N ARG A 35 13.39 8.86 -1.21
CA ARG A 35 14.19 8.50 -0.05
C ARG A 35 13.96 9.45 1.13
N GLU A 36 13.84 10.74 0.84
CA GLU A 36 13.63 11.76 1.86
C GLU A 36 12.33 11.51 2.64
N TYR A 37 11.23 11.27 1.93
CA TYR A 37 9.96 10.99 2.57
C TYR A 37 9.99 9.66 3.34
N ALA A 38 10.63 8.65 2.80
CA ALA A 38 10.74 7.36 3.45
C ALA A 38 11.53 7.45 4.76
N LEU A 39 12.59 8.25 4.80
CA LEU A 39 13.38 8.45 6.01
C LEU A 39 12.61 9.23 7.08
N GLN A 40 11.79 10.20 6.68
CA GLN A 40 11.04 11.04 7.62
C GLN A 40 9.81 10.35 8.20
N ALA A 41 9.07 9.62 7.38
CA ALA A 41 7.74 9.11 7.75
C ALA A 41 7.59 7.60 7.63
N GLY A 42 8.58 6.91 7.08
CA GLY A 42 8.46 5.50 6.73
C GLY A 42 7.71 5.33 5.41
N MET A 43 7.84 4.16 4.79
CA MET A 43 7.24 3.86 3.50
C MET A 43 5.72 3.72 3.57
N SER A 44 5.18 3.29 4.69
CA SER A 44 3.74 3.21 4.90
C SER A 44 3.39 3.35 6.36
N GLY A 45 2.15 3.73 6.64
CA GLY A 45 1.57 3.57 7.96
C GLY A 45 0.80 2.26 8.06
N TYR A 46 0.51 1.84 9.26
CA TYR A 46 -0.28 0.64 9.54
C TYR A 46 -1.39 0.98 10.53
N THR A 47 -2.54 0.39 10.31
CA THR A 47 -3.68 0.53 11.23
C THR A 47 -4.52 -0.73 11.18
N HIS A 48 -5.54 -0.85 12.03
CA HIS A 48 -6.40 -2.02 12.09
C HIS A 48 -7.83 -1.77 11.63
N THR A 49 -8.18 -0.53 11.29
CA THR A 49 -9.51 -0.21 10.78
C THR A 49 -9.43 0.70 9.56
N LEU A 50 -10.38 0.55 8.65
CA LEU A 50 -10.49 1.40 7.48
C LEU A 50 -10.82 2.84 7.90
N ALA A 51 -11.63 3.02 8.93
CA ALA A 51 -11.97 4.35 9.44
C ALA A 51 -10.71 5.10 9.90
N SER A 52 -9.83 4.45 10.65
CA SER A 52 -8.56 5.05 11.08
C SER A 52 -7.66 5.39 9.90
N ALA A 53 -7.64 4.54 8.88
CA ALA A 53 -6.85 4.81 7.68
C ALA A 53 -7.33 6.06 6.96
N LYS A 54 -8.63 6.25 6.83
CA LYS A 54 -9.22 7.38 6.12
C LYS A 54 -8.96 8.72 6.82
N THR A 55 -8.77 8.71 8.13
CA THR A 55 -8.54 9.92 8.93
C THR A 55 -7.06 10.18 9.21
N ASP A 56 -6.17 9.30 8.77
CA ASP A 56 -4.73 9.49 8.98
C ASP A 56 -4.24 10.69 8.17
N PRO A 57 -3.42 11.58 8.79
CA PRO A 57 -2.90 12.76 8.08
C PRO A 57 -2.10 12.43 6.82
N ARG A 58 -1.58 11.22 6.71
CA ARG A 58 -0.85 10.74 5.54
C ARG A 58 -1.74 10.61 4.31
N ILE A 59 -3.05 10.44 4.53
CA ILE A 59 -4.02 10.18 3.46
C ILE A 59 -4.76 11.48 3.12
N LYS A 60 -4.83 11.78 1.82
CA LYS A 60 -5.59 12.92 1.29
C LYS A 60 -7.06 12.54 1.10
N ASP A 61 -7.90 13.55 0.79
CA ASP A 61 -9.30 13.31 0.45
C ASP A 61 -9.41 12.39 -0.77
N ASN A 62 -10.46 11.58 -0.79
CA ASN A 62 -10.73 10.64 -1.88
C ASN A 62 -9.58 9.67 -2.14
N PRO A 63 -9.09 8.93 -1.13
CA PRO A 63 -7.99 8.01 -1.35
C PRO A 63 -8.41 6.85 -2.25
N LEU A 64 -7.48 6.34 -3.05
CA LEU A 64 -7.67 5.07 -3.74
C LEU A 64 -7.58 3.95 -2.71
N ILE A 65 -8.56 3.06 -2.73
CA ILE A 65 -8.62 1.90 -1.83
C ILE A 65 -8.46 0.65 -2.68
N VAL A 66 -7.46 -0.15 -2.38
CA VAL A 66 -7.22 -1.42 -3.05
C VAL A 66 -7.32 -2.55 -2.04
N LYS A 67 -7.78 -3.71 -2.49
CA LYS A 67 -7.96 -4.88 -1.63
C LYS A 67 -6.77 -5.82 -1.79
N GLY A 68 -6.12 -6.15 -0.68
CA GLY A 68 -5.11 -7.21 -0.67
C GLY A 68 -5.79 -8.57 -0.81
N LEU A 69 -5.29 -9.40 -1.72
CA LEU A 69 -5.83 -10.74 -1.97
C LEU A 69 -5.11 -11.81 -1.15
N LYS A 70 -3.79 -11.70 -1.05
CA LYS A 70 -2.94 -12.67 -0.36
C LYS A 70 -1.54 -12.08 -0.18
N THR A 71 -0.68 -12.79 0.54
CA THR A 71 0.75 -12.50 0.56
C THR A 71 1.45 -13.30 -0.52
N LYS A 72 2.63 -12.86 -0.92
CA LYS A 72 3.41 -13.57 -1.93
C LYS A 72 4.17 -14.71 -1.27
N ASN A 73 3.69 -15.95 -1.44
CA ASN A 73 4.31 -17.15 -0.85
C ASN A 73 4.52 -16.97 0.66
N LEU A 74 5.76 -17.07 1.13
CA LEU A 74 6.11 -16.90 2.54
C LEU A 74 6.54 -15.47 2.89
N GLU A 75 6.51 -14.56 1.93
CA GLU A 75 6.91 -13.17 2.14
C GLU A 75 5.74 -12.37 2.70
N ARG A 76 5.64 -12.29 4.03
CA ARG A 76 4.50 -11.70 4.75
C ARG A 76 4.37 -10.20 4.61
N SER A 77 5.41 -9.52 4.14
CA SER A 77 5.42 -8.08 3.89
C SER A 77 5.11 -7.73 2.43
N VAL A 78 4.87 -8.72 1.58
CA VAL A 78 4.52 -8.52 0.17
C VAL A 78 3.06 -8.89 -0.03
N ILE A 79 2.23 -7.89 -0.33
CA ILE A 79 0.79 -8.05 -0.52
C ILE A 79 0.49 -8.09 -2.01
N VAL A 80 -0.32 -9.06 -2.43
CA VAL A 80 -0.77 -9.20 -3.81
C VAL A 80 -2.15 -8.58 -3.96
N ASP A 81 -2.27 -7.60 -4.86
CA ASP A 81 -3.54 -6.97 -5.23
C ASP A 81 -4.02 -7.54 -6.56
N SER A 82 -5.30 -7.34 -6.86
CA SER A 82 -5.85 -7.76 -8.14
C SER A 82 -5.24 -6.96 -9.29
N ASN A 83 -5.13 -7.60 -10.47
CA ASN A 83 -4.70 -6.89 -11.68
C ASN A 83 -5.63 -5.72 -12.02
N SER A 84 -6.92 -5.85 -11.70
CA SER A 84 -7.91 -4.79 -11.90
C SER A 84 -7.58 -3.56 -11.04
N ASP A 85 -7.29 -3.77 -9.74
CA ASP A 85 -6.92 -2.67 -8.86
C ASP A 85 -5.57 -2.06 -9.24
N ALA A 86 -4.62 -2.89 -9.65
CA ALA A 86 -3.33 -2.42 -10.13
C ALA A 86 -3.47 -1.54 -11.37
N ALA A 87 -4.36 -1.90 -12.28
CA ALA A 87 -4.64 -1.10 -13.47
C ALA A 87 -5.25 0.25 -13.10
N LYS A 88 -6.16 0.28 -12.14
CA LYS A 88 -6.74 1.55 -11.65
C LYS A 88 -5.67 2.47 -11.08
N LEU A 89 -4.74 1.92 -10.29
CA LEU A 89 -3.63 2.70 -9.75
C LEU A 89 -2.76 3.29 -10.86
N ARG A 90 -2.40 2.47 -11.84
CA ARG A 90 -1.54 2.91 -12.94
C ARG A 90 -2.21 3.96 -13.82
N GLN A 91 -3.53 3.95 -13.91
CA GLN A 91 -4.29 4.94 -14.68
C GLN A 91 -4.54 6.23 -13.91
N ALA A 92 -4.39 6.23 -12.60
CA ALA A 92 -4.57 7.43 -11.80
C ALA A 92 -3.45 8.42 -12.14
N SER A 93 -3.80 9.61 -12.64
CA SER A 93 -2.83 10.59 -13.08
C SER A 93 -1.88 11.04 -11.97
N GLU A 94 -2.29 10.91 -10.72
CA GLU A 94 -1.54 11.41 -9.56
C GLU A 94 -0.85 10.31 -8.76
N HIS A 95 -0.95 9.03 -9.20
CA HIS A 95 -0.48 7.94 -8.34
C HIS A 95 1.02 8.01 -8.06
N LEU A 96 1.83 8.42 -9.01
CA LEU A 96 3.28 8.55 -8.79
C LEU A 96 3.58 9.59 -7.73
N SER A 97 2.81 10.69 -7.69
CA SER A 97 3.02 11.76 -6.72
C SER A 97 2.78 11.28 -5.29
N PHE A 98 1.61 10.70 -5.01
CA PHE A 98 1.33 10.27 -3.64
C PHE A 98 2.14 9.04 -3.22
N LEU A 99 2.49 8.15 -4.14
CA LEU A 99 3.37 7.03 -3.80
C LEU A 99 4.77 7.50 -3.43
N ARG A 100 5.32 8.44 -4.16
CA ARG A 100 6.64 9.00 -3.84
C ARG A 100 6.68 9.65 -2.47
N LYS A 101 5.56 10.25 -2.05
CA LYS A 101 5.43 10.88 -0.74
C LYS A 101 5.03 9.90 0.36
N CYS A 102 5.01 8.62 0.07
CA CYS A 102 4.65 7.57 1.03
C CYS A 102 3.24 7.75 1.61
N SER A 103 2.30 8.27 0.80
CA SER A 103 0.90 8.46 1.22
C SER A 103 0.15 7.14 1.14
N VAL A 104 0.59 6.16 1.92
CA VAL A 104 0.10 4.78 1.90
C VAL A 104 -0.14 4.32 3.33
N ILE A 105 -1.33 3.78 3.57
CA ILE A 105 -1.69 3.13 4.84
C ILE A 105 -2.12 1.71 4.52
N ILE A 106 -1.61 0.75 5.28
CA ILE A 106 -1.99 -0.66 5.17
C ILE A 106 -2.87 -1.00 6.36
N VAL A 107 -4.08 -1.49 6.08
CA VAL A 107 -5.03 -1.90 7.11
C VAL A 107 -4.81 -3.38 7.39
N LEU A 108 -4.38 -3.71 8.60
CA LEU A 108 -4.09 -5.07 9.04
C LEU A 108 -5.32 -5.72 9.68
N GLU A 109 -5.26 -7.03 9.80
CA GLU A 109 -6.23 -7.83 10.53
C GLU A 109 -6.36 -7.42 11.99
#